data_3cbdc995e66deb2a3934efd8fa0ceec9
#
_entry.id   3cbdc995e66deb2a3934efd8fa0ceec9
#
_cell.length_a   1.000
_cell.length_b   1.000
_cell.length_c   1.000
_cell.angle_alpha   90.00
_cell.angle_beta   90.00
_cell.angle_gamma   90.00
#
_symmetry.space_group_name_H-M   'P 1'
#
loop_
_entity.id
_entity.type
_entity.pdbx_description
1 polymer ?
#
loop_
_entity_poly.entity_id
_entity_poly.type
_entity_poly.pdbx_seq_one_letter_code
_entity_poly.pdbx_strand_id
1 'polypeptide(L)'
;MKQPISGGILITLAMAALAGWTLQAGAAEPSPSASVSPSPPPSKAGERMEEILKLFETSDYSQIGPLLKNSFAPDFIAAQGERNFTNYLADTVHRSGGIHRGKVNVTGNDAVGFFRSNLTERWGAIMLSVEAAPPYRISSFQITRAKSPPSPPGSVPSSEKKRLVQIAALAEKLAKADLFSGVVAIARNDRPIFTKGYGMADRSFEVPVAPDTRFALSSIDKSITAVAIAQLVEAGKLSYDDPLSKFIAYPDAANAAKIQIKHLLSNTSGLGDYYTDKFYTNVRALRDVPSYVTILDHKAPGFTPGTDWQDSSIGYLLLGSVIESASGEDYYEYVQNHIFKPAGMEHSFQDFLQRANPKAAVRYENYFSADHFVTAIYGYVSPPPARGAPDSATVATAEDVIRFVAALRNGKLVSPATYKLLTTAKPELGAKTYGYGFAMNQASDEGRDIIGEGGDAPGVCTDYALIRDLKEPYTVVVLSNSSTVGHAITEAIVSLYSTMPTQP
;
A
#
# COMPACT_ATOMS: atom_id res chain seq x y z
N MET A 1 -35.02 18.24 -12.74
CA MET A 1 -34.89 16.82 -12.41
C MET A 1 -33.51 16.63 -11.78
N LYS A 2 -33.48 16.44 -10.47
CA LYS A 2 -32.23 16.25 -9.71
C LYS A 2 -31.98 14.74 -9.62
N GLN A 3 -30.93 14.25 -10.31
CA GLN A 3 -30.38 12.92 -10.00
C GLN A 3 -29.34 13.06 -8.90
N PRO A 4 -29.32 12.19 -7.90
CA PRO A 4 -28.31 12.20 -6.86
C PRO A 4 -27.01 11.61 -7.42
N ILE A 5 -25.92 12.38 -7.37
CA ILE A 5 -24.56 11.89 -7.59
C ILE A 5 -24.12 11.26 -6.27
N SER A 6 -24.41 9.97 -6.10
CA SER A 6 -23.85 9.16 -5.02
C SER A 6 -22.90 8.14 -5.63
N GLY A 7 -21.63 8.19 -5.29
CA GLY A 7 -20.64 7.21 -5.72
C GLY A 7 -19.21 7.60 -5.43
N GLY A 8 -18.90 7.90 -4.16
CA GLY A 8 -17.51 7.87 -3.69
C GLY A 8 -17.02 6.44 -3.72
N ILE A 9 -15.97 6.15 -4.50
CA ILE A 9 -15.35 4.83 -4.57
C ILE A 9 -14.52 4.66 -3.30
N LEU A 10 -15.09 3.97 -2.31
CA LEU A 10 -14.30 3.38 -1.24
C LEU A 10 -13.59 2.14 -1.82
N ILE A 11 -12.33 2.28 -2.21
CA ILE A 11 -11.46 1.11 -2.30
C ILE A 11 -10.98 0.82 -0.88
N THR A 12 -11.83 0.19 -0.10
CA THR A 12 -11.37 -0.48 1.11
C THR A 12 -10.63 -1.73 0.64
N LEU A 13 -9.31 -1.69 0.58
CA LEU A 13 -8.49 -2.89 0.61
C LEU A 13 -8.74 -3.55 1.96
N ALA A 14 -9.80 -4.36 2.04
CA ALA A 14 -9.98 -5.28 3.16
C ALA A 14 -8.84 -6.31 3.06
N MET A 15 -7.75 -6.07 3.78
CA MET A 15 -6.87 -7.15 4.19
C MET A 15 -7.68 -8.00 5.18
N ALA A 16 -8.37 -9.02 4.64
CA ALA A 16 -9.01 -10.01 5.48
C ALA A 16 -7.93 -10.72 6.29
N ALA A 17 -8.06 -10.62 7.61
CA ALA A 17 -7.25 -11.37 8.55
C ALA A 17 -7.25 -12.86 8.17
N LEU A 18 -6.10 -13.40 7.86
CA LEU A 18 -5.86 -14.83 7.65
C LEU A 18 -5.99 -15.54 9.01
N ALA A 19 -7.18 -16.03 9.31
CA ALA A 19 -7.35 -17.12 10.28
C ALA A 19 -6.77 -18.40 9.69
N GLY A 20 -5.79 -18.93 10.39
CA GLY A 20 -4.93 -20.07 10.15
C GLY A 20 -5.40 -21.18 9.19
N TRP A 21 -4.67 -21.29 8.08
CA TRP A 21 -4.50 -22.53 7.35
C TRP A 21 -3.02 -22.67 7.01
N THR A 22 -2.30 -23.37 7.87
CA THR A 22 -0.94 -23.83 7.58
C THR A 22 -1.05 -25.04 6.65
N LEU A 23 -0.81 -24.85 5.37
CA LEU A 23 -0.53 -25.95 4.45
C LEU A 23 0.96 -26.31 4.56
N GLN A 24 1.23 -27.40 5.26
CA GLN A 24 2.53 -28.06 5.29
C GLN A 24 2.80 -28.66 3.90
N ALA A 25 3.74 -28.07 3.15
CA ALA A 25 4.21 -28.63 1.90
C ALA A 25 5.24 -29.71 2.17
N GLY A 26 4.80 -30.95 2.18
CA GLY A 26 5.67 -32.12 2.08
C GLY A 26 6.18 -32.26 0.65
N ALA A 27 7.48 -32.11 0.42
CA ALA A 27 8.13 -32.39 -0.84
C ALA A 27 8.27 -33.92 -1.04
N ALA A 28 7.64 -34.45 -2.08
CA ALA A 28 7.96 -35.75 -2.65
C ALA A 28 8.46 -35.54 -4.08
N GLU A 29 9.69 -35.98 -4.36
CA GLU A 29 10.25 -36.03 -5.72
C GLU A 29 9.48 -36.99 -6.61
N PRO A 30 9.28 -36.70 -7.90
CA PRO A 30 8.65 -37.64 -8.81
C PRO A 30 9.67 -38.59 -9.42
N SER A 31 9.45 -39.90 -9.23
CA SER A 31 10.09 -40.96 -10.01
C SER A 31 9.56 -40.98 -11.46
N PRO A 32 10.38 -41.30 -12.46
CA PRO A 32 9.97 -41.35 -13.84
C PRO A 32 9.31 -42.72 -14.17
N SER A 33 8.19 -42.67 -14.78
CA SER A 33 7.35 -43.69 -15.46
C SER A 33 6.00 -43.96 -14.80
N ALA A 34 4.99 -43.23 -15.25
CA ALA A 34 3.61 -43.71 -15.15
C ALA A 34 2.88 -43.44 -16.46
N SER A 35 2.28 -44.47 -16.98
CA SER A 35 1.34 -44.50 -18.08
C SER A 35 0.31 -43.36 -17.96
N VAL A 36 0.07 -42.64 -19.06
CA VAL A 36 -0.97 -41.59 -19.17
C VAL A 36 -2.34 -42.21 -18.90
N SER A 37 -2.79 -42.11 -17.65
CA SER A 37 -4.21 -42.33 -17.33
C SER A 37 -5.02 -41.15 -17.90
N PRO A 38 -6.23 -41.37 -18.44
CA PRO A 38 -7.08 -40.28 -18.90
C PRO A 38 -7.30 -39.29 -17.75
N SER A 39 -7.07 -38.02 -18.01
CA SER A 39 -7.31 -36.96 -17.04
C SER A 39 -8.76 -37.05 -16.54
N PRO A 40 -9.01 -36.94 -15.23
CA PRO A 40 -10.38 -36.90 -14.72
C PRO A 40 -11.16 -35.76 -15.39
N PRO A 41 -12.49 -35.88 -15.57
CA PRO A 41 -13.27 -34.79 -16.14
C PRO A 41 -13.05 -33.50 -15.32
N PRO A 42 -12.98 -32.32 -16.00
CA PRO A 42 -12.72 -31.06 -15.31
C PRO A 42 -13.78 -30.86 -14.22
N SER A 43 -13.32 -30.53 -13.02
CA SER A 43 -14.23 -30.16 -11.93
C SER A 43 -14.85 -28.80 -12.22
N LYS A 44 -16.03 -28.51 -11.67
CA LYS A 44 -16.71 -27.23 -11.90
C LYS A 44 -15.88 -26.03 -11.39
N ALA A 45 -15.18 -26.20 -10.30
CA ALA A 45 -14.23 -25.19 -9.82
C ALA A 45 -13.06 -24.97 -10.81
N GLY A 46 -12.57 -26.06 -11.42
CA GLY A 46 -11.56 -25.98 -12.49
C GLY A 46 -12.06 -25.25 -13.73
N GLU A 47 -13.28 -25.52 -14.19
CA GLU A 47 -13.90 -24.81 -15.33
C GLU A 47 -13.97 -23.28 -15.05
N ARG A 48 -14.44 -22.88 -13.86
CA ARG A 48 -14.50 -21.48 -13.47
C ARG A 48 -13.10 -20.83 -13.35
N MET A 49 -12.12 -21.56 -12.87
CA MET A 49 -10.73 -21.07 -12.83
C MET A 49 -10.19 -20.81 -14.25
N GLU A 50 -10.49 -21.69 -15.20
CA GLU A 50 -10.09 -21.51 -16.61
C GLU A 50 -10.71 -20.23 -17.22
N GLU A 51 -11.98 -19.94 -16.93
CA GLU A 51 -12.63 -18.70 -17.38
C GLU A 51 -11.90 -17.45 -16.85
N ILE A 52 -11.55 -17.45 -15.56
CA ILE A 52 -10.81 -16.34 -14.94
C ILE A 52 -9.40 -16.20 -15.53
N LEU A 53 -8.65 -17.31 -15.62
CA LEU A 53 -7.30 -17.26 -16.17
C LEU A 53 -7.28 -16.79 -17.62
N LYS A 54 -8.28 -17.17 -18.41
CA LYS A 54 -8.43 -16.70 -19.79
C LYS A 54 -8.64 -15.19 -19.87
N LEU A 55 -9.46 -14.61 -18.99
CA LEU A 55 -9.63 -13.16 -18.91
C LEU A 55 -8.28 -12.45 -18.67
N PHE A 56 -7.47 -12.98 -17.74
CA PHE A 56 -6.16 -12.42 -17.43
C PHE A 56 -5.15 -12.57 -18.59
N GLU A 57 -5.21 -13.67 -19.33
CA GLU A 57 -4.32 -13.88 -20.49
C GLU A 57 -4.64 -12.95 -21.65
N THR A 58 -5.93 -12.81 -21.97
CA THR A 58 -6.38 -12.06 -23.13
C THR A 58 -6.49 -10.57 -22.87
N SER A 59 -6.66 -10.17 -21.60
CA SER A 59 -6.99 -8.78 -21.19
C SER A 59 -8.21 -8.25 -21.97
N ASP A 60 -9.14 -9.13 -22.31
CA ASP A 60 -10.39 -8.75 -22.99
C ASP A 60 -11.42 -8.28 -21.96
N TYR A 61 -11.38 -7.00 -21.67
CA TYR A 61 -12.26 -6.38 -20.66
C TYR A 61 -13.76 -6.49 -20.99
N SER A 62 -14.12 -6.69 -22.27
CA SER A 62 -15.53 -6.88 -22.67
C SER A 62 -16.14 -8.15 -22.06
N GLN A 63 -15.30 -9.10 -21.64
CA GLN A 63 -15.73 -10.34 -21.00
C GLN A 63 -16.06 -10.19 -19.52
N ILE A 64 -15.68 -9.07 -18.85
CA ILE A 64 -15.90 -8.91 -17.41
C ILE A 64 -17.40 -8.93 -17.08
N GLY A 65 -18.21 -8.13 -17.74
CA GLY A 65 -19.66 -8.10 -17.51
C GLY A 65 -20.35 -9.47 -17.71
N PRO A 66 -20.17 -10.14 -18.86
CA PRO A 66 -20.65 -11.50 -19.07
C PRO A 66 -20.16 -12.51 -18.02
N LEU A 67 -18.88 -12.43 -17.61
CA LEU A 67 -18.29 -13.30 -16.58
C LEU A 67 -18.97 -13.11 -15.23
N LEU A 68 -19.14 -11.85 -14.77
CA LEU A 68 -19.81 -11.55 -13.51
C LEU A 68 -21.24 -12.10 -13.49
N LYS A 69 -21.98 -11.88 -14.56
CA LYS A 69 -23.38 -12.33 -14.68
C LYS A 69 -23.54 -13.85 -14.71
N ASN A 70 -22.66 -14.55 -15.43
CA ASN A 70 -22.83 -15.98 -15.72
C ASN A 70 -22.07 -16.88 -14.73
N SER A 71 -20.94 -16.41 -14.20
CA SER A 71 -19.99 -17.27 -13.46
C SER A 71 -19.91 -16.95 -11.98
N PHE A 72 -20.40 -15.79 -11.53
CA PHE A 72 -20.39 -15.41 -10.11
C PHE A 72 -21.79 -15.54 -9.47
N ALA A 73 -21.83 -15.92 -8.21
CA ALA A 73 -23.06 -15.97 -7.42
C ALA A 73 -23.62 -14.56 -7.20
N PRO A 74 -24.93 -14.33 -7.39
CA PRO A 74 -25.55 -13.00 -7.22
C PRO A 74 -25.30 -12.40 -5.83
N ASP A 75 -25.37 -13.21 -4.77
CA ASP A 75 -25.16 -12.76 -3.40
C ASP A 75 -23.70 -12.30 -3.18
N PHE A 76 -22.73 -12.97 -3.80
CA PHE A 76 -21.33 -12.54 -3.78
C PHE A 76 -21.17 -11.17 -4.44
N ILE A 77 -21.73 -11.00 -5.64
CA ILE A 77 -21.68 -9.72 -6.37
C ILE A 77 -22.38 -8.60 -5.59
N ALA A 78 -23.55 -8.89 -5.00
CA ALA A 78 -24.28 -7.92 -4.18
C ALA A 78 -23.48 -7.48 -2.95
N ALA A 79 -22.79 -8.41 -2.28
CA ALA A 79 -21.95 -8.13 -1.12
C ALA A 79 -20.71 -7.27 -1.47
N GLN A 80 -20.11 -7.46 -2.66
CA GLN A 80 -18.96 -6.68 -3.12
C GLN A 80 -19.36 -5.32 -3.75
N GLY A 81 -20.58 -5.19 -4.22
CA GLY A 81 -21.03 -4.13 -5.10
C GLY A 81 -20.54 -4.34 -6.54
N GLU A 82 -21.43 -4.57 -7.49
CA GLU A 82 -21.11 -4.95 -8.88
C GLU A 82 -20.09 -4.01 -9.52
N ARG A 83 -20.28 -2.70 -9.41
CA ARG A 83 -19.36 -1.68 -9.96
C ARG A 83 -17.96 -1.77 -9.33
N ASN A 84 -17.90 -1.92 -8.02
CA ASN A 84 -16.63 -1.99 -7.30
C ASN A 84 -15.85 -3.24 -7.69
N PHE A 85 -16.53 -4.39 -7.79
CA PHE A 85 -15.88 -5.63 -8.16
C PHE A 85 -15.48 -5.66 -9.64
N THR A 86 -16.29 -5.07 -10.54
CA THR A 86 -15.93 -4.83 -11.94
C THR A 86 -14.62 -4.05 -12.06
N ASN A 87 -14.53 -2.92 -11.36
CA ASN A 87 -13.34 -2.07 -11.36
C ASN A 87 -12.12 -2.80 -10.77
N TYR A 88 -12.30 -3.51 -9.66
CA TYR A 88 -11.24 -4.30 -9.04
C TYR A 88 -10.68 -5.37 -10.00
N LEU A 89 -11.57 -6.10 -10.66
CA LEU A 89 -11.16 -7.17 -11.59
C LEU A 89 -10.47 -6.58 -12.84
N ALA A 90 -11.03 -5.52 -13.40
CA ALA A 90 -10.45 -4.82 -14.54
C ALA A 90 -9.06 -4.26 -14.25
N ASP A 91 -8.91 -3.58 -13.10
CA ASP A 91 -7.64 -3.02 -12.67
C ASP A 91 -6.58 -4.10 -12.43
N THR A 92 -6.96 -5.21 -11.79
CA THR A 92 -6.03 -6.33 -11.56
C THR A 92 -5.57 -6.97 -12.87
N VAL A 93 -6.48 -7.17 -13.82
CA VAL A 93 -6.14 -7.65 -15.18
C VAL A 93 -5.21 -6.67 -15.88
N HIS A 94 -5.52 -5.37 -15.82
CA HIS A 94 -4.69 -4.30 -16.43
C HIS A 94 -3.26 -4.28 -15.87
N ARG A 95 -3.11 -4.29 -14.55
CA ARG A 95 -1.81 -4.30 -13.87
C ARG A 95 -1.00 -5.56 -14.14
N SER A 96 -1.65 -6.67 -14.50
CA SER A 96 -0.94 -7.90 -14.85
C SER A 96 -0.27 -7.80 -16.22
N GLY A 97 -0.85 -7.04 -17.17
CA GLY A 97 -0.42 -6.94 -18.56
C GLY A 97 -0.47 -8.28 -19.29
N GLY A 98 -1.44 -9.13 -18.93
CA GLY A 98 -1.48 -10.53 -19.26
C GLY A 98 -0.67 -11.38 -18.27
N ILE A 99 -0.84 -12.70 -18.38
CA ILE A 99 -0.19 -13.62 -17.44
C ILE A 99 0.47 -14.80 -18.16
N HIS A 100 1.51 -15.35 -17.51
CA HIS A 100 1.93 -16.73 -17.75
C HIS A 100 1.26 -17.63 -16.72
N ARG A 101 0.54 -18.63 -17.17
CA ARG A 101 -0.13 -19.60 -16.30
C ARG A 101 0.88 -20.41 -15.51
N GLY A 102 0.59 -20.60 -14.24
CA GLY A 102 1.21 -21.59 -13.38
C GLY A 102 0.32 -22.82 -13.23
N LYS A 103 0.56 -23.56 -12.15
CA LYS A 103 -0.21 -24.74 -11.80
C LYS A 103 -1.62 -24.35 -11.33
N VAL A 104 -2.61 -25.17 -11.68
CA VAL A 104 -3.96 -25.12 -11.10
C VAL A 104 -4.16 -26.34 -10.22
N ASN A 105 -4.54 -26.13 -8.97
CA ASN A 105 -4.88 -27.16 -8.01
C ASN A 105 -6.40 -27.08 -7.75
N VAL A 106 -7.08 -28.21 -7.80
CA VAL A 106 -8.52 -28.29 -7.54
C VAL A 106 -8.79 -29.34 -6.47
N THR A 107 -9.64 -28.97 -5.49
CA THR A 107 -10.05 -29.85 -4.40
C THR A 107 -11.54 -29.66 -4.14
N GLY A 108 -12.38 -30.60 -4.55
CA GLY A 108 -13.83 -30.46 -4.42
C GLY A 108 -14.37 -29.25 -5.17
N ASN A 109 -14.98 -28.33 -4.44
CA ASN A 109 -15.55 -27.09 -4.96
C ASN A 109 -14.56 -25.92 -4.97
N ASP A 110 -13.31 -26.13 -4.58
CA ASP A 110 -12.28 -25.09 -4.46
C ASP A 110 -11.23 -25.24 -5.58
N ALA A 111 -10.75 -24.12 -6.08
CA ALA A 111 -9.62 -24.08 -7.01
C ALA A 111 -8.63 -22.99 -6.64
N VAL A 112 -7.34 -23.29 -6.84
CA VAL A 112 -6.24 -22.32 -6.70
C VAL A 112 -5.43 -22.35 -7.99
N GLY A 113 -5.43 -21.23 -8.71
CA GLY A 113 -4.65 -21.04 -9.93
C GLY A 113 -3.48 -20.10 -9.72
N PHE A 114 -2.26 -20.55 -9.96
CA PHE A 114 -1.07 -19.72 -9.90
C PHE A 114 -0.80 -19.06 -11.25
N PHE A 115 -0.25 -17.85 -11.21
CA PHE A 115 0.12 -17.13 -12.42
C PHE A 115 1.33 -16.22 -12.16
N ARG A 116 2.02 -15.84 -13.23
CA ARG A 116 3.05 -14.80 -13.19
C ARG A 116 2.64 -13.66 -14.12
N SER A 117 2.61 -12.44 -13.58
CA SER A 117 2.33 -11.23 -14.34
C SER A 117 3.37 -11.01 -15.43
N ASN A 118 2.93 -10.67 -16.65
CA ASN A 118 3.83 -10.34 -17.75
C ASN A 118 4.54 -9.00 -17.57
N LEU A 119 3.97 -8.08 -16.80
CA LEU A 119 4.54 -6.75 -16.58
C LEU A 119 5.49 -6.71 -15.39
N THR A 120 5.01 -7.18 -14.24
CA THR A 120 5.79 -7.11 -13.00
C THR A 120 6.63 -8.35 -12.72
N GLU A 121 6.41 -9.43 -13.50
CA GLU A 121 7.01 -10.75 -13.33
C GLU A 121 6.75 -11.41 -11.95
N ARG A 122 5.81 -10.85 -11.20
CA ARG A 122 5.43 -11.35 -9.87
C ARG A 122 4.48 -12.52 -9.96
N TRP A 123 4.60 -13.42 -9.01
CA TRP A 123 3.69 -14.54 -8.85
C TRP A 123 2.47 -14.14 -8.02
N GLY A 124 1.32 -14.52 -8.52
CA GLY A 124 0.03 -14.39 -7.85
C GLY A 124 -0.70 -15.73 -7.80
N ALA A 125 -1.70 -15.80 -6.94
CA ALA A 125 -2.63 -16.90 -6.88
C ALA A 125 -4.06 -16.36 -6.89
N ILE A 126 -4.90 -16.96 -7.73
CA ILE A 126 -6.34 -16.80 -7.71
C ILE A 126 -6.91 -17.95 -6.92
N MET A 127 -7.72 -17.66 -5.93
CA MET A 127 -8.43 -18.65 -5.11
C MET A 127 -9.92 -18.45 -5.34
N LEU A 128 -10.64 -19.51 -5.62
CA LEU A 128 -12.10 -19.46 -5.77
C LEU A 128 -12.77 -20.70 -5.21
N SER A 129 -14.00 -20.54 -4.75
CA SER A 129 -14.91 -21.62 -4.41
C SER A 129 -16.18 -21.48 -5.22
N VAL A 130 -16.79 -22.61 -5.63
CA VAL A 130 -18.07 -22.62 -6.34
C VAL A 130 -19.19 -23.17 -5.47
N GLU A 131 -20.43 -22.80 -5.79
CA GLU A 131 -21.63 -23.38 -5.20
C GLU A 131 -21.63 -24.92 -5.29
N ALA A 132 -22.19 -25.58 -4.29
CA ALA A 132 -22.27 -27.04 -4.24
C ALA A 132 -23.29 -27.64 -5.27
N ALA A 133 -24.19 -26.80 -5.78
CA ALA A 133 -25.26 -27.19 -6.71
C ALA A 133 -25.21 -26.36 -8.01
N PRO A 134 -25.79 -26.83 -9.10
CA PRO A 134 -25.90 -26.07 -10.35
C PRO A 134 -26.56 -24.70 -10.11
N PRO A 135 -26.10 -23.63 -10.77
CA PRO A 135 -25.16 -23.63 -11.90
C PRO A 135 -23.69 -23.57 -11.54
N TYR A 136 -23.27 -23.86 -10.28
CA TYR A 136 -21.90 -23.89 -9.79
C TYR A 136 -21.17 -22.54 -10.00
N ARG A 137 -21.81 -21.47 -9.55
CA ARG A 137 -21.25 -20.12 -9.63
C ARG A 137 -20.18 -19.89 -8.57
N ILE A 138 -19.27 -18.98 -8.85
CA ILE A 138 -18.22 -18.59 -7.91
C ILE A 138 -18.87 -17.87 -6.72
N SER A 139 -18.78 -18.47 -5.55
CA SER A 139 -19.33 -17.99 -4.28
C SER A 139 -18.27 -17.34 -3.39
N SER A 140 -16.98 -17.58 -3.68
CA SER A 140 -15.84 -16.92 -3.04
C SER A 140 -14.75 -16.69 -4.09
N PHE A 141 -14.11 -15.52 -4.03
CA PHE A 141 -13.04 -15.15 -4.95
C PHE A 141 -12.02 -14.25 -4.26
N GLN A 142 -10.75 -14.59 -4.42
CA GLN A 142 -9.65 -13.81 -3.89
C GLN A 142 -8.44 -13.89 -4.82
N ILE A 143 -7.75 -12.77 -5.00
CA ILE A 143 -6.43 -12.71 -5.62
C ILE A 143 -5.43 -12.35 -4.55
N THR A 144 -4.36 -13.11 -4.44
CA THR A 144 -3.33 -12.90 -3.44
C THR A 144 -1.94 -13.02 -4.06
N ARG A 145 -0.94 -12.52 -3.35
CA ARG A 145 0.45 -12.77 -3.70
C ARG A 145 0.78 -14.24 -3.51
N ALA A 146 1.51 -14.83 -4.46
CA ALA A 146 2.07 -16.15 -4.32
C ALA A 146 3.59 -16.05 -4.16
N LYS A 147 4.17 -16.96 -3.39
CA LYS A 147 5.62 -17.08 -3.27
C LYS A 147 6.22 -17.41 -4.65
N SER A 148 7.24 -16.65 -5.04
CA SER A 148 7.97 -16.93 -6.27
C SER A 148 8.68 -18.29 -6.16
N PRO A 149 8.65 -19.13 -7.23
CA PRO A 149 9.55 -20.27 -7.29
C PRO A 149 11.00 -19.81 -7.14
N PRO A 150 11.88 -20.66 -6.63
CA PRO A 150 13.31 -20.35 -6.56
C PRO A 150 13.82 -19.89 -7.93
N SER A 151 14.55 -18.80 -7.96
CA SER A 151 15.12 -18.30 -9.19
C SER A 151 16.11 -19.31 -9.77
N PRO A 152 16.10 -19.57 -11.09
CA PRO A 152 17.09 -20.46 -11.70
C PRO A 152 18.52 -20.01 -11.38
N PRO A 153 19.46 -20.95 -11.20
CA PRO A 153 20.87 -20.60 -11.01
C PRO A 153 21.35 -19.65 -12.10
N GLY A 154 21.99 -18.53 -11.72
CA GLY A 154 22.52 -17.53 -12.65
C GLY A 154 21.50 -16.46 -13.11
N SER A 155 20.24 -16.54 -12.76
CA SER A 155 19.23 -15.49 -13.07
C SER A 155 19.36 -14.26 -12.18
N VAL A 156 20.01 -14.39 -11.02
CA VAL A 156 20.24 -13.29 -10.10
C VAL A 156 21.42 -12.43 -10.58
N PRO A 157 21.28 -11.09 -10.67
CA PRO A 157 22.35 -10.24 -11.12
C PRO A 157 23.59 -10.35 -10.24
N SER A 158 24.74 -10.64 -10.87
CA SER A 158 26.01 -10.84 -10.15
C SER A 158 26.69 -9.55 -9.68
N SER A 159 26.18 -8.38 -10.07
CA SER A 159 26.74 -7.08 -9.69
C SER A 159 25.66 -6.01 -9.50
N GLU A 160 25.97 -4.97 -8.71
CA GLU A 160 25.10 -3.82 -8.53
C GLU A 160 24.74 -3.15 -9.86
N LYS A 161 25.70 -2.94 -10.73
CA LYS A 161 25.45 -2.38 -12.07
C LYS A 161 24.38 -3.16 -12.84
N LYS A 162 24.44 -4.50 -12.82
CA LYS A 162 23.43 -5.34 -13.48
C LYS A 162 22.05 -5.23 -12.80
N ARG A 163 21.98 -5.13 -11.46
CA ARG A 163 20.74 -4.88 -10.74
C ARG A 163 20.10 -3.56 -11.15
N LEU A 164 20.87 -2.48 -11.14
CA LEU A 164 20.39 -1.16 -11.54
C LEU A 164 19.90 -1.14 -13.00
N VAL A 165 20.55 -1.87 -13.92
CA VAL A 165 20.08 -2.01 -15.30
C VAL A 165 18.74 -2.74 -15.37
N GLN A 166 18.53 -3.82 -14.60
CA GLN A 166 17.26 -4.55 -14.55
C GLN A 166 16.14 -3.68 -13.95
N ILE A 167 16.44 -2.95 -12.88
CA ILE A 167 15.49 -2.02 -12.25
C ILE A 167 15.06 -0.94 -13.24
N ALA A 168 16.02 -0.32 -13.93
CA ALA A 168 15.74 0.68 -14.94
C ALA A 168 14.88 0.13 -16.09
N ALA A 169 15.16 -1.10 -16.53
CA ALA A 169 14.41 -1.77 -17.60
C ALA A 169 12.96 -2.10 -17.16
N LEU A 170 12.76 -2.55 -15.92
CA LEU A 170 11.42 -2.80 -15.36
C LEU A 170 10.60 -1.49 -15.32
N ALA A 171 11.15 -0.43 -14.73
CA ALA A 171 10.46 0.84 -14.61
C ALA A 171 10.15 1.45 -16.00
N GLU A 172 11.05 1.34 -16.94
CA GLU A 172 10.87 1.79 -18.34
C GLU A 172 9.75 0.99 -19.04
N LYS A 173 9.73 -0.34 -18.86
CA LYS A 173 8.69 -1.22 -19.41
C LYS A 173 7.30 -0.83 -18.88
N LEU A 174 7.19 -0.59 -17.59
CA LEU A 174 5.94 -0.18 -16.95
C LEU A 174 5.50 1.24 -17.37
N ALA A 175 6.46 2.15 -17.53
CA ALA A 175 6.17 3.50 -18.02
C ALA A 175 5.69 3.49 -19.48
N LYS A 176 6.28 2.67 -20.36
CA LYS A 176 5.82 2.48 -21.74
C LYS A 176 4.43 1.85 -21.85
N ALA A 177 4.06 1.04 -20.87
CA ALA A 177 2.73 0.45 -20.78
C ALA A 177 1.71 1.40 -20.12
N ASP A 178 2.08 2.64 -19.83
CA ASP A 178 1.28 3.66 -19.12
C ASP A 178 0.81 3.23 -17.71
N LEU A 179 1.56 2.32 -17.08
CA LEU A 179 1.28 1.82 -15.73
C LEU A 179 2.12 2.52 -14.65
N PHE A 180 3.22 3.16 -15.02
CA PHE A 180 4.09 3.85 -14.08
C PHE A 180 4.46 5.25 -14.58
N SER A 181 4.20 6.22 -13.75
CA SER A 181 4.73 7.57 -13.88
C SER A 181 5.23 8.01 -12.51
N GLY A 182 6.54 8.21 -12.38
CA GLY A 182 7.11 8.45 -11.06
C GLY A 182 8.63 8.40 -11.04
N VAL A 183 9.19 8.43 -9.83
CA VAL A 183 10.63 8.34 -9.56
C VAL A 183 10.94 7.02 -8.86
N VAL A 184 12.01 6.35 -9.31
CA VAL A 184 12.67 5.26 -8.58
C VAL A 184 14.01 5.77 -8.07
N ALA A 185 14.25 5.69 -6.77
CA ALA A 185 15.50 6.06 -6.13
C ALA A 185 16.01 4.92 -5.23
N ILE A 186 17.33 4.70 -5.26
CA ILE A 186 18.00 3.70 -4.42
C ILE A 186 19.21 4.37 -3.79
N ALA A 187 19.34 4.23 -2.49
CA ALA A 187 20.52 4.62 -1.74
C ALA A 187 21.18 3.38 -1.11
N ARG A 188 22.50 3.39 -1.06
CA ARG A 188 23.34 2.44 -0.35
C ARG A 188 24.08 3.16 0.76
N ASN A 189 23.89 2.72 2.00
CA ASN A 189 24.42 3.39 3.19
C ASN A 189 24.14 4.90 3.17
N ASP A 190 22.86 5.26 2.94
CA ASP A 190 22.31 6.62 2.88
C ASP A 190 22.81 7.49 1.70
N ARG A 191 23.63 6.95 0.81
CA ARG A 191 24.12 7.66 -0.38
C ARG A 191 23.34 7.23 -1.61
N PRO A 192 22.65 8.13 -2.32
CA PRO A 192 21.98 7.79 -3.57
C PRO A 192 22.96 7.18 -4.58
N ILE A 193 22.60 6.01 -5.12
CA ILE A 193 23.35 5.30 -6.17
C ILE A 193 22.54 5.22 -7.46
N PHE A 194 21.24 5.47 -7.39
CA PHE A 194 20.35 5.50 -8.53
C PHE A 194 19.18 6.44 -8.23
N THR A 195 18.86 7.35 -9.15
CA THR A 195 17.65 8.17 -9.11
C THR A 195 17.24 8.47 -10.54
N LYS A 196 16.05 8.04 -10.95
CA LYS A 196 15.55 8.26 -12.30
C LYS A 196 14.04 8.46 -12.32
N GLY A 197 13.61 9.48 -13.10
CA GLY A 197 12.19 9.73 -13.40
C GLY A 197 11.74 8.96 -14.64
N TYR A 198 10.46 8.62 -14.67
CA TYR A 198 9.76 7.90 -15.74
C TYR A 198 8.37 8.48 -15.94
N GLY A 199 7.88 8.50 -17.16
CA GLY A 199 6.54 9.03 -17.49
C GLY A 199 6.44 10.54 -17.34
N MET A 200 5.23 11.04 -17.07
CA MET A 200 4.88 12.46 -17.07
C MET A 200 4.45 12.94 -15.70
N ALA A 201 5.10 14.00 -15.20
CA ALA A 201 4.68 14.72 -14.00
C ALA A 201 3.38 15.51 -14.26
N ASP A 202 3.23 16.03 -15.47
CA ASP A 202 1.99 16.63 -15.95
C ASP A 202 1.76 16.21 -17.41
N ARG A 203 0.69 15.44 -17.64
CA ARG A 203 0.33 14.95 -18.97
C ARG A 203 -0.26 16.05 -19.85
N SER A 204 -0.94 17.03 -19.25
CA SER A 204 -1.61 18.09 -19.99
C SER A 204 -0.63 19.09 -20.61
N PHE A 205 0.50 19.29 -19.93
CA PHE A 205 1.57 20.18 -20.38
C PHE A 205 2.82 19.42 -20.85
N GLU A 206 2.72 18.08 -20.97
CA GLU A 206 3.81 17.21 -21.42
C GLU A 206 5.11 17.37 -20.60
N VAL A 207 4.97 17.63 -19.28
CA VAL A 207 6.10 17.79 -18.38
C VAL A 207 6.60 16.41 -17.95
N PRO A 208 7.84 15.99 -18.30
CA PRO A 208 8.36 14.71 -17.88
C PRO A 208 8.66 14.69 -16.37
N VAL A 209 8.60 13.49 -15.77
CA VAL A 209 9.09 13.28 -14.42
C VAL A 209 10.61 13.44 -14.37
N ALA A 210 11.08 14.34 -13.51
CA ALA A 210 12.49 14.55 -13.21
C ALA A 210 12.87 13.94 -11.85
N PRO A 211 14.16 13.69 -11.56
CA PRO A 211 14.59 13.17 -10.26
C PRO A 211 14.17 14.02 -9.06
N ASP A 212 14.00 15.32 -9.25
CA ASP A 212 13.57 16.30 -8.25
C ASP A 212 12.06 16.64 -8.32
N THR A 213 11.29 15.88 -9.08
CA THR A 213 9.83 15.97 -9.06
C THR A 213 9.31 15.59 -7.68
N ARG A 214 8.34 16.35 -7.20
CA ARG A 214 7.72 16.17 -5.89
C ARG A 214 6.41 15.39 -6.00
N PHE A 215 6.18 14.48 -5.08
CA PHE A 215 5.00 13.61 -5.07
C PHE A 215 4.32 13.68 -3.71
N ALA A 216 2.99 13.55 -3.68
CA ALA A 216 2.26 13.30 -2.46
C ALA A 216 2.69 11.94 -1.89
N LEU A 217 3.01 11.89 -0.60
CA LEU A 217 3.51 10.69 0.06
C LEU A 217 2.40 9.76 0.57
N SER A 218 1.18 10.28 0.79
CA SER A 218 0.09 9.53 1.41
C SER A 218 0.54 8.90 2.74
N SER A 219 0.21 7.63 3.02
CA SER A 219 0.45 6.97 4.31
C SER A 219 1.92 6.86 4.75
N ILE A 220 2.90 7.20 3.91
CA ILE A 220 4.29 7.40 4.37
C ILE A 220 4.35 8.44 5.50
N ASP A 221 3.41 9.38 5.55
CA ASP A 221 3.26 10.34 6.64
C ASP A 221 3.01 9.71 8.01
N LYS A 222 2.51 8.47 8.06
CA LYS A 222 2.37 7.74 9.32
C LYS A 222 3.72 7.56 10.01
N SER A 223 4.79 7.27 9.24
CA SER A 223 6.14 7.22 9.80
C SER A 223 6.61 8.58 10.34
N ILE A 224 6.30 9.67 9.64
CA ILE A 224 6.65 11.04 10.05
C ILE A 224 5.93 11.41 11.36
N THR A 225 4.62 11.17 11.42
CA THR A 225 3.79 11.43 12.60
C THR A 225 4.21 10.57 13.79
N ALA A 226 4.57 9.30 13.57
CA ALA A 226 5.08 8.43 14.62
C ALA A 226 6.40 8.93 15.20
N VAL A 227 7.31 9.44 14.37
CA VAL A 227 8.57 10.07 14.82
C VAL A 227 8.29 11.33 15.64
N ALA A 228 7.32 12.17 15.25
CA ALA A 228 6.93 13.35 16.04
C ALA A 228 6.42 12.96 17.44
N ILE A 229 5.55 11.96 17.54
CA ILE A 229 5.12 11.42 18.85
C ILE A 229 6.31 10.90 19.65
N ALA A 230 7.22 10.16 19.02
CA ALA A 230 8.39 9.61 19.70
C ALA A 230 9.32 10.70 20.26
N GLN A 231 9.51 11.82 19.54
CA GLN A 231 10.25 12.98 20.03
C GLN A 231 9.60 13.59 21.28
N LEU A 232 8.26 13.67 21.29
CA LEU A 232 7.53 14.19 22.46
C LEU A 232 7.59 13.23 23.65
N VAL A 233 7.66 11.91 23.41
CA VAL A 233 7.93 10.92 24.48
C VAL A 233 9.34 11.09 25.03
N GLU A 234 10.37 11.22 24.20
CA GLU A 234 11.75 11.46 24.63
C GLU A 234 11.88 12.79 25.41
N ALA A 235 11.09 13.79 25.05
CA ALA A 235 11.03 15.06 25.77
C ALA A 235 10.20 15.00 27.07
N GLY A 236 9.64 13.85 27.43
CA GLY A 236 8.80 13.66 28.62
C GLY A 236 7.45 14.38 28.59
N LYS A 237 6.99 14.79 27.40
CA LYS A 237 5.73 15.50 27.20
C LYS A 237 4.51 14.56 27.25
N LEU A 238 4.69 13.30 26.85
CA LEU A 238 3.68 12.25 26.86
C LEU A 238 4.32 10.86 27.02
N SER A 239 3.49 9.85 27.26
CA SER A 239 3.86 8.42 27.30
C SER A 239 3.10 7.62 26.25
N TYR A 240 3.69 6.55 25.76
CA TYR A 240 2.99 5.60 24.87
C TYR A 240 1.75 4.96 25.55
N ASP A 241 1.74 4.89 26.88
CA ASP A 241 0.64 4.34 27.69
C ASP A 241 -0.40 5.40 28.08
N ASP A 242 -0.18 6.66 27.77
CA ASP A 242 -1.17 7.71 28.05
C ASP A 242 -2.47 7.44 27.28
N PRO A 243 -3.63 7.61 27.94
CA PRO A 243 -4.91 7.50 27.25
C PRO A 243 -5.14 8.73 26.35
N LEU A 244 -5.82 8.50 25.21
CA LEU A 244 -6.20 9.56 24.27
C LEU A 244 -6.96 10.71 24.95
N SER A 245 -7.81 10.39 25.94
CA SER A 245 -8.59 11.36 26.71
C SER A 245 -7.77 12.39 27.47
N LYS A 246 -6.48 12.14 27.69
CA LYS A 246 -5.54 13.10 28.31
C LYS A 246 -5.27 14.32 27.42
N PHE A 247 -5.36 14.15 26.12
CA PHE A 247 -4.96 15.15 25.12
C PHE A 247 -6.11 15.74 24.33
N ILE A 248 -7.17 14.99 24.16
CA ILE A 248 -8.27 15.33 23.26
C ILE A 248 -9.61 15.08 23.94
N ALA A 249 -10.48 16.09 23.88
CA ALA A 249 -11.89 15.91 24.21
C ALA A 249 -12.59 15.12 23.09
N TYR A 250 -12.41 13.80 23.08
CA TYR A 250 -13.05 12.92 22.10
C TYR A 250 -14.51 12.69 22.50
N PRO A 251 -15.49 12.82 21.59
CA PRO A 251 -16.89 12.75 21.94
C PRO A 251 -17.34 11.44 22.63
N ASP A 252 -16.69 10.31 22.29
CA ASP A 252 -16.85 9.07 23.07
C ASP A 252 -15.74 8.99 24.13
N ALA A 253 -15.98 9.67 25.26
CA ALA A 253 -15.01 9.73 26.36
C ALA A 253 -14.69 8.33 26.95
N ALA A 254 -15.65 7.40 26.94
CA ALA A 254 -15.45 6.05 27.47
C ALA A 254 -14.47 5.24 26.60
N ASN A 255 -14.54 5.36 25.27
CA ASN A 255 -13.59 4.74 24.37
C ASN A 255 -12.25 5.50 24.33
N ALA A 256 -12.26 6.83 24.37
CA ALA A 256 -11.04 7.63 24.45
C ALA A 256 -10.18 7.29 25.68
N ALA A 257 -10.80 6.91 26.80
CA ALA A 257 -10.08 6.48 28.01
C ALA A 257 -9.43 5.08 27.85
N LYS A 258 -9.91 4.24 26.94
CA LYS A 258 -9.38 2.90 26.68
C LYS A 258 -8.31 2.88 25.58
N ILE A 259 -8.35 3.86 24.67
CA ILE A 259 -7.39 3.98 23.58
C ILE A 259 -6.16 4.68 24.11
N GLN A 260 -5.01 4.02 24.04
CA GLN A 260 -3.70 4.59 24.39
C GLN A 260 -2.95 5.04 23.14
N ILE A 261 -1.96 5.94 23.30
CA ILE A 261 -1.13 6.46 22.19
C ILE A 261 -0.49 5.31 21.41
N LYS A 262 -0.02 4.26 22.08
CA LYS A 262 0.56 3.08 21.42
C LYS A 262 -0.43 2.34 20.51
N HIS A 263 -1.73 2.33 20.84
CA HIS A 263 -2.75 1.69 20.01
C HIS A 263 -2.98 2.46 18.70
N LEU A 264 -2.90 3.79 18.74
CA LEU A 264 -2.98 4.63 17.53
C LEU A 264 -1.74 4.42 16.64
N LEU A 265 -0.53 4.44 17.24
CA LEU A 265 0.74 4.25 16.53
C LEU A 265 0.87 2.89 15.85
N SER A 266 0.31 1.82 16.45
CA SER A 266 0.41 0.45 15.95
C SER A 266 -0.78 0.01 15.10
N ASN A 267 -1.73 0.91 14.80
CA ASN A 267 -2.96 0.56 14.08
C ASN A 267 -3.81 -0.52 14.80
N THR A 268 -3.80 -0.50 16.15
CA THR A 268 -4.54 -1.46 17.00
C THR A 268 -5.63 -0.78 17.83
N SER A 269 -6.05 0.41 17.44
CA SER A 269 -7.11 1.16 18.12
C SER A 269 -8.52 0.70 17.76
N GLY A 270 -8.73 0.07 16.61
CA GLY A 270 -10.04 -0.31 16.07
C GLY A 270 -10.85 0.83 15.45
N LEU A 271 -10.24 2.02 15.22
CA LEU A 271 -10.98 3.22 14.80
C LEU A 271 -11.29 3.29 13.29
N GLY A 272 -10.52 2.61 12.41
CA GLY A 272 -10.75 2.63 10.96
C GLY A 272 -10.44 3.98 10.29
N ASP A 273 -11.21 4.33 9.25
CA ASP A 273 -10.95 5.46 8.36
C ASP A 273 -12.03 6.55 8.44
N TYR A 274 -11.66 7.79 8.08
CA TYR A 274 -12.56 8.96 8.05
C TYR A 274 -13.14 9.26 6.67
N TYR A 275 -12.91 8.44 5.65
CA TYR A 275 -13.40 8.63 4.28
C TYR A 275 -14.90 8.29 4.15
N THR A 276 -15.74 9.08 4.82
CA THR A 276 -17.20 8.94 4.86
C THR A 276 -17.86 10.00 3.98
N ASP A 277 -19.19 9.92 3.80
CA ASP A 277 -19.96 10.99 3.11
C ASP A 277 -19.71 12.36 3.75
N LYS A 278 -19.51 12.40 5.07
CA LYS A 278 -19.22 13.63 5.81
C LYS A 278 -17.86 14.22 5.40
N PHE A 279 -16.84 13.37 5.17
CA PHE A 279 -15.55 13.77 4.62
C PHE A 279 -15.74 14.40 3.23
N TYR A 280 -16.35 13.67 2.29
CA TYR A 280 -16.50 14.13 0.90
C TYR A 280 -17.35 15.40 0.76
N THR A 281 -18.35 15.57 1.63
CA THR A 281 -19.19 16.77 1.67
C THR A 281 -18.43 17.99 2.16
N ASN A 282 -17.48 17.82 3.09
CA ASN A 282 -16.76 18.90 3.75
C ASN A 282 -15.30 19.06 3.27
N VAL A 283 -14.86 18.26 2.31
CA VAL A 283 -13.45 18.13 1.91
C VAL A 283 -12.73 19.46 1.67
N ARG A 284 -13.40 20.46 1.10
CA ARG A 284 -12.82 21.79 0.84
C ARG A 284 -12.60 22.64 2.10
N ALA A 285 -13.27 22.32 3.20
CA ALA A 285 -13.11 23.00 4.48
C ALA A 285 -11.99 22.40 5.34
N LEU A 286 -11.47 21.20 4.97
CA LEU A 286 -10.42 20.50 5.70
C LEU A 286 -9.05 21.15 5.41
N ARG A 287 -8.55 21.94 6.36
CA ARG A 287 -7.34 22.77 6.20
C ARG A 287 -6.35 22.67 7.38
N ASP A 288 -6.76 22.07 8.48
CA ASP A 288 -6.00 21.90 9.71
C ASP A 288 -6.50 20.69 10.48
N VAL A 289 -5.73 20.20 11.43
CA VAL A 289 -6.09 19.01 12.21
C VAL A 289 -7.43 19.16 12.93
N PRO A 290 -7.76 20.30 13.58
CA PRO A 290 -9.07 20.50 14.20
C PRO A 290 -10.24 20.33 13.22
N SER A 291 -10.13 20.84 11.99
CA SER A 291 -11.21 20.71 10.99
C SER A 291 -11.49 19.26 10.61
N TYR A 292 -10.47 18.41 10.54
CA TYR A 292 -10.64 16.98 10.33
C TYR A 292 -11.31 16.28 11.52
N VAL A 293 -10.99 16.67 12.75
CA VAL A 293 -11.63 16.09 13.93
C VAL A 293 -13.14 16.33 13.93
N THR A 294 -13.62 17.47 13.39
CA THR A 294 -15.06 17.79 13.34
C THR A 294 -15.86 16.86 12.45
N ILE A 295 -15.23 16.19 11.50
CA ILE A 295 -15.92 15.30 10.56
C ILE A 295 -15.94 13.84 10.99
N LEU A 296 -15.29 13.49 12.11
CA LEU A 296 -15.29 12.10 12.61
C LEU A 296 -16.70 11.69 13.05
N ASP A 297 -17.09 10.46 12.71
CA ASP A 297 -18.40 9.90 13.06
C ASP A 297 -18.45 9.34 14.48
N HIS A 298 -17.32 9.36 15.20
CA HIS A 298 -17.19 8.93 16.60
C HIS A 298 -17.77 7.54 16.88
N LYS A 299 -17.63 6.63 15.91
CA LYS A 299 -18.06 5.24 16.07
C LYS A 299 -17.20 4.55 17.14
N ALA A 300 -17.81 3.59 17.82
CA ALA A 300 -17.05 2.70 18.70
C ALA A 300 -15.97 1.93 17.91
N PRO A 301 -14.81 1.62 18.54
CA PRO A 301 -13.81 0.75 17.93
C PRO A 301 -14.41 -0.58 17.46
N GLY A 302 -13.98 -1.07 16.29
CA GLY A 302 -14.44 -2.34 15.72
C GLY A 302 -14.00 -3.56 16.52
N PHE A 303 -12.99 -3.40 17.37
CA PHE A 303 -12.48 -4.41 18.31
C PHE A 303 -11.89 -3.72 19.55
N THR A 304 -11.60 -4.49 20.58
CA THR A 304 -10.97 -3.97 21.81
C THR A 304 -9.58 -3.43 21.48
N PRO A 305 -9.24 -2.16 21.81
CA PRO A 305 -7.93 -1.59 21.55
C PRO A 305 -6.80 -2.48 22.08
N GLY A 306 -5.79 -2.75 21.24
CA GLY A 306 -4.65 -3.58 21.57
C GLY A 306 -4.86 -5.09 21.40
N THR A 307 -5.93 -5.55 20.76
CA THR A 307 -6.20 -7.00 20.58
C THR A 307 -6.13 -7.46 19.11
N ASP A 308 -6.25 -6.55 18.16
CA ASP A 308 -6.22 -6.85 16.73
C ASP A 308 -5.63 -5.67 15.97
N TRP A 309 -5.39 -5.86 14.68
CA TRP A 309 -4.77 -4.88 13.79
C TRP A 309 -5.72 -4.51 12.64
N GLN A 310 -5.87 -3.22 12.42
CA GLN A 310 -6.56 -2.66 11.26
C GLN A 310 -5.94 -1.31 10.92
N ASP A 311 -5.56 -1.10 9.67
CA ASP A 311 -5.06 0.21 9.24
C ASP A 311 -6.06 1.31 9.58
N SER A 312 -5.56 2.45 10.06
CA SER A 312 -6.42 3.51 10.62
C SER A 312 -5.90 4.90 10.32
N SER A 313 -6.53 5.55 9.37
CA SER A 313 -6.32 6.99 9.10
C SER A 313 -6.82 7.85 10.27
N ILE A 314 -7.91 7.46 10.94
CA ILE A 314 -8.41 8.15 12.14
C ILE A 314 -7.35 8.14 13.24
N GLY A 315 -6.67 7.00 13.45
CA GLY A 315 -5.63 6.91 14.48
C GLY A 315 -4.53 7.95 14.29
N TYR A 316 -4.03 8.11 13.08
CA TYR A 316 -2.97 9.06 12.79
C TYR A 316 -3.45 10.51 12.73
N LEU A 317 -4.68 10.76 12.31
CA LEU A 317 -5.31 12.07 12.47
C LEU A 317 -5.33 12.50 13.94
N LEU A 318 -5.75 11.61 14.83
CA LEU A 318 -5.80 11.89 16.28
C LEU A 318 -4.41 12.05 16.89
N LEU A 319 -3.39 11.33 16.39
CA LEU A 319 -1.99 11.58 16.78
C LEU A 319 -1.52 12.99 16.41
N GLY A 320 -2.00 13.55 15.29
CA GLY A 320 -1.78 14.96 14.98
C GLY A 320 -2.33 15.91 16.05
N SER A 321 -3.56 15.67 16.50
CA SER A 321 -4.15 16.45 17.62
C SER A 321 -3.39 16.24 18.93
N VAL A 322 -2.86 15.06 19.20
CA VAL A 322 -2.00 14.78 20.36
C VAL A 322 -0.70 15.58 20.27
N ILE A 323 -0.09 15.67 19.08
CA ILE A 323 1.12 16.47 18.85
C ILE A 323 0.84 17.95 19.17
N GLU A 324 -0.26 18.52 18.65
CA GLU A 324 -0.65 19.90 18.94
C GLU A 324 -0.86 20.15 20.44
N SER A 325 -1.60 19.25 21.10
CA SER A 325 -1.90 19.34 22.52
C SER A 325 -0.65 19.23 23.40
N ALA A 326 0.26 18.30 23.08
CA ALA A 326 1.44 18.03 23.91
C ALA A 326 2.60 19.00 23.64
N SER A 327 2.75 19.48 22.40
CA SER A 327 3.80 20.42 22.02
C SER A 327 3.43 21.88 22.28
N GLY A 328 2.17 22.23 22.06
CA GLY A 328 1.68 23.61 21.97
C GLY A 328 1.95 24.26 20.61
N GLU A 329 2.41 23.51 19.63
CA GLU A 329 2.68 23.94 18.25
C GLU A 329 1.62 23.37 17.30
N ASP A 330 1.32 24.05 16.18
CA ASP A 330 0.56 23.50 15.06
C ASP A 330 1.28 22.25 14.51
N TYR A 331 0.53 21.20 14.16
CA TYR A 331 1.10 19.93 13.69
C TYR A 331 2.08 20.11 12.53
N TYR A 332 1.71 20.92 11.55
CA TYR A 332 2.51 21.10 10.35
C TYR A 332 3.78 21.92 10.62
N GLU A 333 3.69 22.90 11.53
CA GLU A 333 4.87 23.66 12.01
C GLU A 333 5.80 22.75 12.80
N TYR A 334 5.25 21.88 13.66
CA TYR A 334 6.03 20.89 14.40
C TYR A 334 6.82 20.00 13.45
N VAL A 335 6.16 19.37 12.47
CA VAL A 335 6.81 18.48 11.49
C VAL A 335 7.88 19.24 10.71
N GLN A 336 7.59 20.44 10.24
CA GLN A 336 8.54 21.28 9.52
C GLN A 336 9.79 21.58 10.34
N ASN A 337 9.62 21.94 11.62
CA ASN A 337 10.71 22.41 12.47
C ASN A 337 11.51 21.26 13.09
N HIS A 338 10.84 20.18 13.49
CA HIS A 338 11.44 19.11 14.29
C HIS A 338 11.77 17.84 13.46
N ILE A 339 11.26 17.74 12.23
CA ILE A 339 11.53 16.58 11.36
C ILE A 339 12.16 17.01 10.04
N PHE A 340 11.50 17.85 9.22
CA PHE A 340 12.01 18.17 7.89
C PHE A 340 13.34 18.92 7.93
N LYS A 341 13.44 19.98 8.70
CA LYS A 341 14.67 20.75 8.85
C LYS A 341 15.82 19.90 9.40
N PRO A 342 15.69 19.18 10.54
CA PRO A 342 16.78 18.35 11.06
C PRO A 342 17.19 17.20 10.13
N ALA A 343 16.24 16.62 9.39
CA ALA A 343 16.50 15.57 8.41
C ALA A 343 17.14 16.09 7.12
N GLY A 344 17.09 17.43 6.87
CA GLY A 344 17.54 18.03 5.63
C GLY A 344 16.59 17.80 4.44
N MET A 345 15.27 17.65 4.71
CA MET A 345 14.22 17.49 3.71
C MET A 345 13.82 18.85 3.12
N GLU A 346 14.72 19.44 2.33
CA GLU A 346 14.60 20.83 1.88
C GLU A 346 13.49 21.05 0.83
N HIS A 347 13.03 19.96 0.20
CA HIS A 347 12.01 20.01 -0.85
C HIS A 347 10.68 19.43 -0.40
N SER A 348 10.51 19.19 0.90
CA SER A 348 9.31 18.66 1.51
C SER A 348 8.48 19.74 2.16
N PHE A 349 7.16 19.62 2.04
CA PHE A 349 6.20 20.53 2.67
C PHE A 349 4.87 19.82 2.87
N GLN A 350 4.09 20.32 3.82
CA GLN A 350 2.72 19.88 4.10
C GLN A 350 1.76 21.01 3.73
N ASP A 351 1.87 21.49 2.50
CA ASP A 351 1.15 22.65 2.05
C ASP A 351 -0.15 22.29 1.33
N PHE A 352 -0.94 23.33 1.12
CA PHE A 352 -2.22 23.22 0.46
C PHE A 352 -2.05 22.81 -1.00
N LEU A 353 -2.88 21.90 -1.42
CA LEU A 353 -3.05 21.56 -2.84
C LEU A 353 -3.43 22.79 -3.70
N GLN A 354 -3.78 23.89 -3.05
CA GLN A 354 -4.19 25.15 -3.70
C GLN A 354 -3.02 26.09 -4.04
N ARG A 355 -1.84 25.91 -3.46
CA ARG A 355 -0.65 26.67 -3.87
C ARG A 355 -0.02 26.04 -5.10
N ALA A 356 0.36 26.89 -6.06
CA ALA A 356 1.18 26.44 -7.18
C ALA A 356 2.52 25.92 -6.65
N ASN A 357 2.65 24.60 -6.59
CA ASN A 357 3.87 23.95 -6.16
C ASN A 357 4.75 23.68 -7.37
N PRO A 358 5.85 24.44 -7.55
CA PRO A 358 6.76 24.17 -8.65
C PRO A 358 7.28 22.73 -8.53
N LYS A 359 7.28 22.00 -9.63
CA LYS A 359 7.73 20.60 -9.74
C LYS A 359 6.89 19.56 -8.99
N ALA A 360 5.70 19.90 -8.48
CA ALA A 360 4.79 18.88 -7.96
C ALA A 360 4.10 18.14 -9.10
N ALA A 361 4.10 16.81 -9.04
CA ALA A 361 3.40 15.99 -10.02
C ALA A 361 1.88 16.11 -9.88
N VAL A 362 1.21 16.21 -11.02
CA VAL A 362 -0.25 16.12 -11.10
C VAL A 362 -0.64 14.66 -10.89
N ARG A 363 -1.63 14.40 -10.04
CA ARG A 363 -2.10 13.05 -9.72
C ARG A 363 -3.11 12.58 -10.77
N TYR A 364 -2.96 11.35 -11.22
CA TYR A 364 -3.80 10.73 -12.24
C TYR A 364 -4.40 9.44 -11.74
N GLU A 365 -5.68 9.29 -11.96
CA GLU A 365 -6.45 8.12 -11.57
C GLU A 365 -6.99 7.41 -12.81
N ASN A 366 -6.91 6.09 -12.81
CA ASN A 366 -7.44 5.27 -13.89
C ASN A 366 -8.83 4.77 -13.51
N TYR A 367 -9.80 5.02 -14.37
CA TYR A 367 -11.17 4.54 -14.23
C TYR A 367 -11.46 3.53 -15.32
N PHE A 368 -12.08 2.43 -14.95
CA PHE A 368 -12.64 1.51 -15.92
C PHE A 368 -14.03 2.00 -16.35
N SER A 369 -14.21 2.22 -17.64
CA SER A 369 -15.47 2.71 -18.23
C SER A 369 -15.87 1.79 -19.36
N ALA A 370 -17.02 1.11 -19.21
CA ALA A 370 -17.56 0.16 -20.14
C ALA A 370 -16.62 -1.00 -20.47
N ASP A 371 -15.60 -0.80 -21.27
CA ASP A 371 -14.67 -1.83 -21.77
C ASP A 371 -13.22 -1.34 -21.90
N HIS A 372 -12.91 -0.13 -21.40
CA HIS A 372 -11.58 0.46 -21.48
C HIS A 372 -11.25 1.31 -20.23
N PHE A 373 -9.95 1.59 -20.04
CA PHE A 373 -9.49 2.52 -19.01
C PHE A 373 -9.47 3.95 -19.52
N VAL A 374 -9.92 4.85 -18.65
CA VAL A 374 -9.83 6.30 -18.84
C VAL A 374 -8.93 6.85 -17.73
N THR A 375 -7.87 7.54 -18.10
CA THR A 375 -7.03 8.27 -17.16
C THR A 375 -7.56 9.67 -16.97
N ALA A 376 -7.87 10.05 -15.73
CA ALA A 376 -8.36 11.39 -15.39
C ALA A 376 -7.46 12.05 -14.35
N ILE A 377 -7.43 13.39 -14.34
CA ILE A 377 -6.76 14.14 -13.28
C ILE A 377 -7.55 13.95 -11.98
N TYR A 378 -6.87 13.55 -10.90
CA TYR A 378 -7.47 13.53 -9.57
C TYR A 378 -7.98 14.93 -9.20
N GLY A 379 -9.19 14.98 -8.67
CA GLY A 379 -9.85 16.24 -8.35
C GLY A 379 -10.94 16.65 -9.32
N TYR A 380 -11.01 16.07 -10.53
CA TYR A 380 -12.18 16.21 -11.39
C TYR A 380 -13.37 15.38 -10.88
N VAL A 381 -13.09 14.23 -10.28
CA VAL A 381 -14.11 13.30 -9.76
C VAL A 381 -14.39 13.56 -8.28
N SER A 382 -13.37 13.83 -7.50
CA SER A 382 -13.47 14.19 -6.09
C SER A 382 -12.47 15.31 -5.78
N PRO A 383 -12.93 16.48 -5.32
CA PRO A 383 -12.00 17.56 -4.99
C PRO A 383 -11.08 17.11 -3.85
N PRO A 384 -9.78 17.47 -3.89
CA PRO A 384 -8.88 17.22 -2.77
C PRO A 384 -9.24 18.12 -1.58
N PRO A 385 -8.84 17.71 -0.35
CA PRO A 385 -8.92 18.58 0.81
C PRO A 385 -8.04 19.83 0.61
N ALA A 386 -8.35 20.90 1.31
CA ALA A 386 -7.56 22.12 1.26
C ALA A 386 -6.14 21.92 1.81
N ARG A 387 -5.96 21.00 2.76
CA ARG A 387 -4.67 20.52 3.28
C ARG A 387 -4.79 19.05 3.66
N GLY A 388 -3.72 18.26 3.52
CA GLY A 388 -3.71 16.85 3.91
C GLY A 388 -3.72 16.66 5.43
N ALA A 389 -4.22 15.52 5.90
CA ALA A 389 -4.22 15.15 7.32
C ALA A 389 -2.88 14.54 7.76
N PRO A 390 -2.62 14.38 9.06
CA PRO A 390 -1.39 13.80 9.61
C PRO A 390 -0.99 12.41 9.12
N ASP A 391 -1.89 11.70 8.48
CA ASP A 391 -1.64 10.42 7.81
C ASP A 391 -1.23 10.57 6.34
N SER A 392 -1.34 11.78 5.72
CA SER A 392 -1.26 11.92 4.26
C SER A 392 -0.99 13.36 3.74
N ALA A 393 -0.37 14.21 4.53
CA ALA A 393 -0.20 15.65 4.24
C ALA A 393 1.00 15.99 3.34
N THR A 394 2.07 15.18 3.39
CA THR A 394 3.38 15.57 2.84
C THR A 394 3.47 15.41 1.34
N VAL A 395 4.09 16.40 0.72
CA VAL A 395 4.61 16.36 -0.66
C VAL A 395 6.12 16.45 -0.59
N ALA A 396 6.85 15.51 -1.22
CA ALA A 396 8.31 15.41 -1.12
C ALA A 396 8.96 14.87 -2.38
N THR A 397 10.29 15.01 -2.48
CA THR A 397 11.12 14.30 -3.45
C THR A 397 11.54 12.92 -2.92
N ALA A 398 11.94 12.01 -3.80
CA ALA A 398 12.47 10.71 -3.38
C ALA A 398 13.78 10.87 -2.57
N GLU A 399 14.59 11.88 -2.86
CA GLU A 399 15.81 12.19 -2.10
C GLU A 399 15.47 12.62 -0.66
N ASP A 400 14.42 13.43 -0.45
CA ASP A 400 14.01 13.83 0.90
C ASP A 400 13.50 12.64 1.71
N VAL A 401 12.82 11.67 1.10
CA VAL A 401 12.45 10.42 1.78
C VAL A 401 13.69 9.62 2.19
N ILE A 402 14.71 9.52 1.32
CA ILE A 402 16.01 8.91 1.68
C ILE A 402 16.65 9.64 2.87
N ARG A 403 16.64 10.98 2.86
CA ARG A 403 17.17 11.80 3.96
C ARG A 403 16.42 11.59 5.28
N PHE A 404 15.09 11.47 5.23
CA PHE A 404 14.27 11.12 6.40
C PHE A 404 14.69 9.77 6.99
N VAL A 405 14.76 8.72 6.17
CA VAL A 405 15.16 7.38 6.60
C VAL A 405 16.59 7.40 7.18
N ALA A 406 17.51 8.09 6.52
CA ALA A 406 18.89 8.26 6.98
C ALA A 406 18.98 9.00 8.33
N ALA A 407 18.27 10.11 8.48
CA ALA A 407 18.24 10.91 9.70
C ALA A 407 17.66 10.12 10.88
N LEU A 408 16.60 9.35 10.63
CA LEU A 408 15.98 8.49 11.63
C LEU A 408 16.96 7.38 12.07
N ARG A 409 17.54 6.64 11.14
CA ARG A 409 18.48 5.55 11.40
C ARG A 409 19.75 6.02 12.13
N ASN A 410 20.23 7.21 11.79
CA ASN A 410 21.49 7.76 12.34
C ASN A 410 21.28 8.56 13.64
N GLY A 411 20.12 8.49 14.27
CA GLY A 411 19.86 9.09 15.56
C GLY A 411 19.72 10.62 15.56
N LYS A 412 19.48 11.24 14.40
CA LYS A 412 19.27 12.69 14.29
C LYS A 412 17.86 13.13 14.71
N LEU A 413 16.87 12.24 14.54
CA LEU A 413 15.47 12.53 14.83
C LEU A 413 15.03 12.00 16.19
N VAL A 414 15.47 10.81 16.55
CA VAL A 414 15.20 10.12 17.83
C VAL A 414 16.41 9.31 18.22
N SER A 415 16.50 8.90 19.49
CA SER A 415 17.59 8.03 19.99
C SER A 415 17.60 6.65 19.30
N PRO A 416 18.75 5.94 19.28
CA PRO A 416 18.81 4.56 18.75
C PRO A 416 17.85 3.59 19.46
N ALA A 417 17.61 3.78 20.75
CA ALA A 417 16.65 2.96 21.51
C ALA A 417 15.21 3.20 21.01
N THR A 418 14.83 4.44 20.80
CA THR A 418 13.53 4.82 20.26
C THR A 418 13.37 4.37 18.81
N TYR A 419 14.41 4.53 17.97
CA TYR A 419 14.39 3.99 16.61
C TYR A 419 14.08 2.47 16.61
N LYS A 420 14.78 1.70 17.45
CA LYS A 420 14.51 0.27 17.59
C LYS A 420 13.09 0.00 18.05
N LEU A 421 12.57 0.78 19.02
CA LEU A 421 11.20 0.64 19.50
C LEU A 421 10.18 0.89 18.38
N LEU A 422 10.33 1.95 17.61
CA LEU A 422 9.43 2.30 16.49
C LEU A 422 9.41 1.20 15.43
N THR A 423 10.58 0.66 15.10
CA THR A 423 10.80 -0.29 14.00
C THR A 423 10.83 -1.76 14.47
N THR A 424 10.14 -2.09 15.55
CA THR A 424 9.92 -3.46 16.03
C THR A 424 8.41 -3.72 16.05
N ALA A 425 7.97 -4.84 15.49
CA ALA A 425 6.58 -5.26 15.49
C ALA A 425 5.98 -5.34 16.91
N LYS A 426 4.67 -5.20 17.01
CA LYS A 426 3.92 -5.18 18.27
C LYS A 426 2.91 -6.33 18.35
N PRO A 427 3.38 -7.59 18.32
CA PRO A 427 2.49 -8.75 18.36
C PRO A 427 1.67 -8.82 19.65
N GLU A 428 2.18 -8.28 20.77
CA GLU A 428 1.48 -8.14 22.04
C GLU A 428 0.26 -7.21 21.99
N LEU A 429 0.18 -6.35 20.95
CA LEU A 429 -0.95 -5.48 20.65
C LEU A 429 -1.78 -5.97 19.45
N GLY A 430 -1.49 -7.18 18.91
CA GLY A 430 -2.13 -7.68 17.68
C GLY A 430 -1.41 -7.31 16.38
N ALA A 431 -0.46 -6.37 16.40
CA ALA A 431 0.27 -5.89 15.22
C ALA A 431 1.52 -6.75 14.93
N LYS A 432 1.32 -7.92 14.31
CA LYS A 432 2.38 -8.93 14.06
C LYS A 432 3.48 -8.48 13.09
N THR A 433 3.15 -7.57 12.17
CA THR A 433 4.04 -7.07 11.11
C THR A 433 4.04 -5.55 11.03
N TYR A 434 3.66 -4.87 12.13
CA TYR A 434 3.61 -3.42 12.21
C TYR A 434 4.18 -2.94 13.54
N GLY A 435 5.04 -1.93 13.48
CA GLY A 435 5.60 -1.24 14.64
C GLY A 435 4.79 -0.01 15.00
N TYR A 436 5.47 1.05 15.38
CA TYR A 436 4.88 2.37 15.58
C TYR A 436 5.12 3.24 14.35
N GLY A 437 4.21 3.16 13.36
CA GLY A 437 4.29 3.88 12.09
C GLY A 437 5.22 3.27 11.04
N PHE A 438 5.57 2.00 11.19
CA PHE A 438 6.47 1.28 10.27
C PHE A 438 5.97 -0.13 10.02
N ALA A 439 5.77 -0.46 8.77
CA ALA A 439 5.50 -1.82 8.31
C ALA A 439 6.80 -2.64 8.25
N MET A 440 6.71 -3.94 8.46
CA MET A 440 7.84 -4.85 8.53
C MET A 440 7.68 -6.02 7.57
N ASN A 441 8.77 -6.34 6.87
CA ASN A 441 8.89 -7.52 6.00
C ASN A 441 7.84 -7.65 4.88
N GLN A 442 7.09 -6.58 4.58
CA GLN A 442 6.02 -6.62 3.55
C GLN A 442 6.55 -6.84 2.14
N ALA A 443 7.78 -6.44 1.86
CA ALA A 443 8.38 -6.49 0.53
C ALA A 443 9.23 -7.74 0.26
N SER A 444 9.37 -8.69 1.22
CA SER A 444 10.29 -9.83 1.09
C SER A 444 9.64 -11.17 1.40
N ASP A 445 9.78 -12.13 0.48
CA ASP A 445 9.44 -13.56 0.70
C ASP A 445 10.55 -14.34 1.42
N GLU A 446 11.73 -13.72 1.64
CA GLU A 446 12.97 -14.39 2.03
C GLU A 446 13.38 -14.15 3.49
N GLY A 447 12.49 -13.60 4.33
CA GLY A 447 12.74 -13.36 5.74
C GLY A 447 13.78 -12.28 6.04
N ARG A 448 13.96 -11.30 5.11
CA ARG A 448 14.84 -10.15 5.30
C ARG A 448 14.33 -9.21 6.37
N ASP A 449 15.25 -8.55 7.07
CA ASP A 449 14.91 -7.46 7.99
C ASP A 449 14.66 -6.16 7.22
N ILE A 450 13.41 -5.92 6.88
CA ILE A 450 12.96 -4.76 6.10
C ILE A 450 11.96 -3.98 6.91
N ILE A 451 12.13 -2.67 6.93
CA ILE A 451 11.13 -1.72 7.41
C ILE A 451 10.77 -0.75 6.30
N GLY A 452 9.58 -0.23 6.35
CA GLY A 452 9.12 0.77 5.39
C GLY A 452 7.71 1.23 5.69
N GLU A 453 7.14 1.96 4.74
CA GLU A 453 5.73 2.32 4.71
C GLU A 453 5.32 2.56 3.27
N GLY A 454 4.09 2.15 2.93
CA GLY A 454 3.50 2.41 1.63
C GLY A 454 2.38 3.44 1.72
N GLY A 455 2.15 4.16 0.65
CA GLY A 455 1.11 5.17 0.57
C GLY A 455 0.25 4.99 -0.67
N ASP A 456 -1.05 4.74 -0.48
CA ASP A 456 -2.05 4.69 -1.52
C ASP A 456 -3.08 5.80 -1.33
N ALA A 457 -3.42 6.46 -2.42
CA ALA A 457 -4.53 7.40 -2.51
C ALA A 457 -4.89 7.54 -4.00
N PRO A 458 -6.05 8.14 -4.34
CA PRO A 458 -6.34 8.46 -5.73
C PRO A 458 -5.20 9.23 -6.40
N GLY A 459 -4.61 8.64 -7.45
CA GLY A 459 -3.45 9.19 -8.15
C GLY A 459 -2.14 9.15 -7.37
N VAL A 460 -2.01 8.26 -6.38
CA VAL A 460 -0.79 8.06 -5.59
C VAL A 460 -0.57 6.57 -5.36
N CYS A 461 0.64 6.10 -5.60
CA CYS A 461 1.13 4.78 -5.17
C CYS A 461 2.62 4.93 -4.85
N THR A 462 2.92 5.19 -3.60
CA THR A 462 4.26 5.50 -3.11
C THR A 462 4.74 4.45 -2.14
N ASP A 463 6.05 4.29 -2.03
CA ASP A 463 6.61 3.29 -1.14
C ASP A 463 8.05 3.64 -0.78
N TYR A 464 8.46 3.30 0.43
CA TYR A 464 9.86 3.16 0.75
C TYR A 464 10.13 1.88 1.53
N ALA A 465 11.29 1.29 1.31
CA ALA A 465 11.77 0.12 2.02
C ALA A 465 13.26 0.30 2.40
N LEU A 466 13.59 0.06 3.66
CA LEU A 466 14.96 0.00 4.16
C LEU A 466 15.30 -1.46 4.49
N ILE A 467 16.25 -2.03 3.72
CA ILE A 467 16.79 -3.37 3.93
C ILE A 467 17.98 -3.23 4.90
N ARG A 468 17.81 -3.71 6.14
CA ARG A 468 18.74 -3.45 7.27
C ARG A 468 19.81 -4.50 7.46
N ASP A 469 19.55 -5.74 7.07
CA ASP A 469 20.39 -6.93 7.34
C ASP A 469 21.49 -7.18 6.30
N LEU A 470 21.68 -6.24 5.38
CA LEU A 470 22.81 -6.27 4.44
C LEU A 470 24.04 -5.58 5.04
N LYS A 471 25.26 -5.96 4.57
CA LYS A 471 26.52 -5.36 5.02
C LYS A 471 26.50 -3.82 4.95
N GLU A 472 25.90 -3.28 3.92
CA GLU A 472 25.53 -1.88 3.81
C GLU A 472 24.02 -1.84 3.59
N PRO A 473 23.25 -1.10 4.41
CA PRO A 473 21.80 -1.03 4.25
C PRO A 473 21.43 -0.33 2.95
N TYR A 474 20.32 -0.77 2.35
CA TYR A 474 19.76 -0.16 1.15
C TYR A 474 18.40 0.46 1.44
N THR A 475 18.24 1.70 1.01
CA THR A 475 16.93 2.38 1.00
C THR A 475 16.43 2.42 -0.44
N VAL A 476 15.25 1.87 -0.66
CA VAL A 476 14.50 1.92 -1.92
C VAL A 476 13.36 2.89 -1.74
N VAL A 477 13.16 3.81 -2.68
CA VAL A 477 12.03 4.75 -2.70
C VAL A 477 11.42 4.75 -4.09
N VAL A 478 10.11 4.53 -4.14
CA VAL A 478 9.31 4.62 -5.37
C VAL A 478 8.16 5.59 -5.12
N LEU A 479 8.14 6.69 -5.86
CA LEU A 479 7.08 7.68 -5.77
C LEU A 479 6.37 7.78 -7.12
N SER A 480 5.04 7.67 -7.13
CA SER A 480 4.23 7.68 -8.35
C SER A 480 3.05 8.64 -8.24
N ASN A 481 2.72 9.29 -9.35
CA ASN A 481 1.53 10.11 -9.50
C ASN A 481 0.37 9.37 -10.20
N SER A 482 0.39 8.03 -10.14
CA SER A 482 -0.71 7.16 -10.54
C SER A 482 -0.92 6.03 -9.54
N SER A 483 -2.16 5.56 -9.38
CA SER A 483 -2.57 4.58 -8.34
C SER A 483 -2.27 3.13 -8.75
N THR A 484 -1.14 2.81 -9.43
CA THR A 484 -1.03 1.51 -10.08
C THR A 484 0.01 0.55 -9.48
N VAL A 485 1.30 0.76 -9.79
CA VAL A 485 2.29 -0.31 -9.62
C VAL A 485 3.50 0.04 -8.73
N GLY A 486 3.43 1.15 -7.97
CA GLY A 486 4.54 1.60 -7.13
C GLY A 486 5.06 0.50 -6.19
N HIS A 487 4.17 -0.12 -5.43
CA HIS A 487 4.53 -1.23 -4.53
C HIS A 487 5.14 -2.43 -5.26
N ALA A 488 4.63 -2.76 -6.45
CA ALA A 488 5.17 -3.87 -7.25
C ALA A 488 6.61 -3.61 -7.69
N ILE A 489 6.95 -2.35 -7.99
CA ILE A 489 8.32 -1.94 -8.32
C ILE A 489 9.22 -2.06 -7.08
N THR A 490 8.79 -1.55 -5.93
CA THR A 490 9.54 -1.67 -4.67
C THR A 490 9.84 -3.12 -4.33
N GLU A 491 8.84 -4.00 -4.40
CA GLU A 491 9.01 -5.42 -4.10
C GLU A 491 9.94 -6.12 -5.11
N ALA A 492 9.84 -5.80 -6.40
CA ALA A 492 10.76 -6.34 -7.40
C ALA A 492 12.21 -5.91 -7.12
N ILE A 493 12.42 -4.64 -6.73
CA ILE A 493 13.74 -4.13 -6.36
C ILE A 493 14.25 -4.84 -5.11
N VAL A 494 13.44 -4.91 -4.06
CA VAL A 494 13.79 -5.60 -2.81
C VAL A 494 14.17 -7.05 -3.07
N SER A 495 13.41 -7.78 -3.90
CA SER A 495 13.72 -9.16 -4.28
C SER A 495 15.11 -9.30 -4.94
N LEU A 496 15.52 -8.36 -5.79
CA LEU A 496 16.86 -8.35 -6.40
C LEU A 496 17.99 -8.16 -5.37
N TYR A 497 17.72 -7.45 -4.27
CA TYR A 497 18.68 -7.25 -3.18
C TYR A 497 18.58 -8.36 -2.12
N SER A 498 17.44 -9.02 -1.98
CA SER A 498 17.24 -10.12 -1.02
C SER A 498 18.12 -11.33 -1.26
N THR A 499 18.64 -11.48 -2.47
CA THR A 499 19.61 -12.54 -2.82
C THR A 499 21.06 -12.23 -2.40
N MET A 500 21.33 -11.03 -1.88
CA MET A 500 22.67 -10.67 -1.38
C MET A 500 22.95 -11.31 -0.01
N PRO A 501 24.24 -11.61 0.31
CA PRO A 501 24.58 -12.14 1.63
C PRO A 501 24.16 -11.19 2.76
N THR A 502 23.60 -11.74 3.83
CA THR A 502 23.34 -11.01 5.07
C THR A 502 24.65 -10.67 5.78
N GLN A 503 24.58 -9.71 6.70
CA GLN A 503 25.66 -9.54 7.68
C GLN A 503 25.76 -10.84 8.54
N PRO A 504 26.96 -11.33 8.86
CA PRO A 504 27.14 -12.43 9.81
C PRO A 504 26.65 -12.08 11.22
#